data_8f2cb8c6e80e539ea8299ef3c2ee175c
#
_entry.id   8f2cb8c6e80e539ea8299ef3c2ee175c
#
_cell.length_a   1.000
_cell.length_b   1.000
_cell.length_c   1.000
_cell.angle_alpha   90.00
_cell.angle_beta   90.00
_cell.angle_gamma   90.00
#
_symmetry.space_group_name_H-M   'P 1'
#
loop_
_entity.id
_entity.type
_entity.pdbx_description
1 polymer ?
#
loop_
_entity_poly.entity_id
_entity_poly.type
_entity_poly.pdbx_seq_one_letter_code
_entity_poly.pdbx_strand_id
1 'polypeptide(L)'
;EDKIKEYLKKNGNDFAGALRLIPLKTRKLFVHSYQSFLFNKISDEFLKIHRGYNKIKNIKIPIIGFDFEAGYINDNKLKNIIKKTINEEKISPRDFIISQMPELTSEGNFRDLFFELKGLKILEISEDELNQDKKKAKINFTLPKSCYATTAIEFIFQ
;
A
#
# COMPACT_ATOMS: atom_id res chain seq x y z
N GLU A 1 2.55 -17.87 17.18
CA GLU A 1 2.46 -16.94 18.33
C GLU A 1 3.16 -17.53 19.57
N ASP A 2 2.90 -18.79 19.93
CA ASP A 2 3.47 -19.43 21.11
C ASP A 2 4.99 -19.53 21.07
N LYS A 3 5.58 -19.87 19.92
CA LYS A 3 7.04 -19.90 19.73
C LYS A 3 7.71 -18.57 20.03
N ILE A 4 7.09 -17.45 19.67
CA ILE A 4 7.61 -16.11 19.93
C ILE A 4 7.55 -15.82 21.43
N LYS A 5 6.43 -16.15 22.10
CA LYS A 5 6.27 -15.99 23.53
C LYS A 5 7.29 -16.82 24.32
N GLU A 6 7.50 -18.08 23.92
CA GLU A 6 8.51 -18.95 24.54
C GLU A 6 9.93 -18.43 24.34
N TYR A 7 10.24 -17.91 23.15
CA TYR A 7 11.53 -17.32 22.88
C TYR A 7 11.80 -16.11 23.79
N LEU A 8 10.83 -15.19 23.88
CA LEU A 8 10.95 -13.99 24.70
C LEU A 8 11.00 -14.30 26.21
N LYS A 9 10.39 -15.38 26.68
CA LYS A 9 10.56 -15.84 28.06
C LYS A 9 12.02 -16.21 28.38
N LYS A 10 12.75 -16.74 27.40
CA LYS A 10 14.16 -17.14 27.55
C LYS A 10 15.12 -16.00 27.22
N ASN A 11 14.76 -15.11 26.33
CA ASN A 11 15.60 -14.04 25.77
C ASN A 11 14.87 -12.69 25.85
N GLY A 12 14.53 -12.24 27.04
CA GLY A 12 13.57 -11.19 27.37
C GLY A 12 13.58 -9.91 26.51
N ASN A 13 14.75 -9.45 26.07
CA ASN A 13 14.89 -8.19 25.29
C ASN A 13 15.30 -8.40 23.83
N ASP A 14 15.42 -9.64 23.36
CA ASP A 14 15.78 -9.93 21.97
C ASP A 14 14.53 -9.98 21.06
N PHE A 15 13.93 -8.82 20.85
CA PHE A 15 12.79 -8.68 19.95
C PHE A 15 13.14 -8.97 18.50
N ALA A 16 14.36 -8.67 18.06
CA ALA A 16 14.82 -8.95 16.71
C ALA A 16 14.92 -10.47 16.46
N GLY A 17 15.49 -11.21 17.42
CA GLY A 17 15.53 -12.68 17.38
C GLY A 17 14.13 -13.29 17.40
N ALA A 18 13.23 -12.77 18.22
CA ALA A 18 11.83 -13.20 18.27
C ALA A 18 11.12 -13.00 16.91
N LEU A 19 11.30 -11.84 16.26
CA LEU A 19 10.74 -11.56 14.96
C LEU A 19 11.32 -12.45 13.83
N ARG A 20 12.58 -12.89 13.97
CA ARG A 20 13.18 -13.85 13.01
C ARG A 20 12.51 -15.22 13.00
N LEU A 21 11.74 -15.57 14.02
CA LEU A 21 10.92 -16.78 14.03
C LEU A 21 9.73 -16.70 13.05
N ILE A 22 9.36 -15.49 12.62
CA ILE A 22 8.36 -15.27 11.59
C ILE A 22 9.03 -15.47 10.23
N PRO A 23 8.39 -16.20 9.27
CA PRO A 23 8.93 -16.37 7.93
C PRO A 23 9.31 -15.04 7.28
N LEU A 24 10.45 -14.99 6.60
CA LEU A 24 10.97 -13.77 5.96
C LEU A 24 9.94 -13.08 5.05
N LYS A 25 9.18 -13.88 4.27
CA LYS A 25 8.13 -13.36 3.39
C LYS A 25 7.08 -12.56 4.18
N THR A 26 6.68 -13.05 5.35
CA THR A 26 5.71 -12.36 6.21
C THR A 26 6.30 -11.10 6.84
N ARG A 27 7.57 -11.16 7.28
CA ARG A 27 8.27 -9.97 7.80
C ARG A 27 8.38 -8.87 6.75
N LYS A 28 8.74 -9.22 5.50
CA LYS A 28 8.76 -8.28 4.37
C LYS A 28 7.37 -7.68 4.10
N LEU A 29 6.31 -8.48 4.24
CA LEU A 29 4.94 -7.99 4.07
C LEU A 29 4.62 -6.85 5.05
N PHE A 30 5.09 -6.90 6.30
CA PHE A 30 4.84 -5.83 7.27
C PHE A 30 5.46 -4.50 6.80
N VAL A 31 6.71 -4.51 6.33
CA VAL A 31 7.37 -3.29 5.82
C VAL A 31 6.67 -2.77 4.57
N HIS A 32 6.36 -3.64 3.60
CA HIS A 32 5.66 -3.26 2.38
C HIS A 32 4.23 -2.77 2.65
N SER A 33 3.56 -3.31 3.68
CA SER A 33 2.24 -2.82 4.08
C SER A 33 2.31 -1.40 4.62
N TYR A 34 3.34 -1.07 5.38
CA TYR A 34 3.54 0.29 5.87
C TYR A 34 3.89 1.25 4.72
N GLN A 35 4.75 0.84 3.79
CA GLN A 35 5.01 1.64 2.58
C GLN A 35 3.71 1.88 1.78
N SER A 36 2.84 0.87 1.67
CA SER A 36 1.55 0.98 1.00
C SER A 36 0.58 1.89 1.75
N PHE A 37 0.59 1.87 3.08
CA PHE A 37 -0.18 2.78 3.91
C PHE A 37 0.22 4.24 3.65
N LEU A 38 1.52 4.54 3.64
CA LEU A 38 2.02 5.89 3.32
C LEU A 38 1.62 6.31 1.91
N PHE A 39 1.77 5.42 0.93
CA PHE A 39 1.35 5.66 -0.44
C PHE A 39 -0.13 6.02 -0.52
N ASN A 40 -1.00 5.25 0.15
CA ASN A 40 -2.44 5.49 0.14
C ASN A 40 -2.78 6.84 0.82
N LYS A 41 -2.15 7.15 1.97
CA LYS A 41 -2.35 8.42 2.67
C LYS A 41 -1.95 9.62 1.82
N ILE A 42 -0.80 9.55 1.15
CA ILE A 42 -0.32 10.61 0.24
C ILE A 42 -1.25 10.74 -0.96
N SER A 43 -1.68 9.61 -1.55
CA SER A 43 -2.58 9.58 -2.70
C SER A 43 -3.93 10.21 -2.38
N ASP A 44 -4.51 9.89 -1.23
CA ASP A 44 -5.79 10.41 -0.77
C ASP A 44 -5.75 11.93 -0.56
N GLU A 45 -4.72 12.43 0.13
CA GLU A 45 -4.51 13.88 0.30
C GLU A 45 -4.28 14.61 -1.03
N PHE A 46 -3.54 13.98 -1.95
CA PHE A 46 -3.31 14.53 -3.29
C PHE A 46 -4.62 14.63 -4.08
N LEU A 47 -5.47 13.62 -4.02
CA LEU A 47 -6.77 13.58 -4.70
C LEU A 47 -7.75 14.63 -4.13
N LYS A 48 -7.77 14.85 -2.81
CA LYS A 48 -8.60 15.88 -2.16
C LYS A 48 -8.28 17.28 -2.67
N ILE A 49 -7.02 17.60 -2.93
CA ILE A 49 -6.58 18.92 -3.43
C ILE A 49 -6.93 19.11 -4.90
N HIS A 50 -6.90 18.04 -5.68
CA HIS A 50 -7.13 18.07 -7.12
C HIS A 50 -8.57 17.66 -7.43
N ARG A 51 -9.53 18.55 -7.20
CA ARG A 51 -10.94 18.34 -7.54
C ARG A 51 -11.08 18.05 -9.05
N GLY A 52 -11.31 16.79 -9.40
CA GLY A 52 -11.57 16.36 -10.78
C GLY A 52 -10.55 15.38 -11.33
N TYR A 53 -10.85 14.09 -11.23
CA TYR A 53 -10.03 12.96 -11.70
C TYR A 53 -9.69 13.04 -13.20
N ASN A 54 -10.55 13.67 -14.02
CA ASN A 54 -10.41 13.71 -15.47
C ASN A 54 -9.24 14.59 -15.98
N LYS A 55 -8.66 15.45 -15.14
CA LYS A 55 -7.55 16.34 -15.51
C LYS A 55 -6.18 15.81 -15.10
N ILE A 56 -6.12 14.74 -14.33
CA ILE A 56 -4.89 14.23 -13.74
C ILE A 56 -4.57 12.89 -14.40
N LYS A 57 -3.88 12.92 -15.52
CA LYS A 57 -3.38 11.69 -16.19
C LYS A 57 -1.89 11.51 -15.89
N ASN A 58 -1.45 10.26 -15.80
CA ASN A 58 -0.04 9.87 -15.69
C ASN A 58 0.71 10.41 -14.45
N ILE A 59 0.01 10.58 -13.33
CA ILE A 59 0.65 10.96 -12.07
C ILE A 59 1.17 9.71 -11.36
N LYS A 60 2.44 9.80 -10.95
CA LYS A 60 3.09 8.80 -10.11
C LYS A 60 3.29 9.34 -8.71
N ILE A 61 2.88 8.58 -7.73
CA ILE A 61 3.09 8.84 -6.31
C ILE A 61 4.27 7.98 -5.84
N PRO A 62 5.19 8.51 -5.03
CA PRO A 62 6.28 7.71 -4.52
C PRO A 62 5.81 6.73 -3.44
N ILE A 63 6.36 5.54 -3.49
CA ILE A 63 6.42 4.61 -2.37
C ILE A 63 7.69 4.97 -1.59
N ILE A 64 7.54 5.42 -0.36
CA ILE A 64 8.67 5.88 0.44
C ILE A 64 9.52 4.67 0.86
N GLY A 65 10.82 4.74 0.60
CA GLY A 65 11.84 3.80 1.04
C GLY A 65 13.09 4.54 1.47
N PHE A 66 14.17 3.82 1.77
CA PHE A 66 15.39 4.44 2.31
C PHE A 66 16.09 5.39 1.32
N ASP A 67 15.90 5.17 0.04
CA ASP A 67 16.47 5.90 -1.10
C ASP A 67 15.58 7.08 -1.57
N PHE A 68 14.47 7.34 -0.87
CA PHE A 68 13.56 8.41 -1.25
C PHE A 68 14.19 9.79 -1.02
N GLU A 69 14.23 10.59 -2.08
CA GLU A 69 14.63 12.00 -2.05
C GLU A 69 13.51 12.90 -2.56
N ALA A 70 13.15 13.92 -1.76
CA ALA A 70 12.12 14.88 -2.14
C ALA A 70 12.51 15.72 -3.38
N GLY A 71 13.77 15.73 -3.78
CA GLY A 71 14.29 16.38 -4.99
C GLY A 71 13.71 15.79 -6.28
N TYR A 72 13.35 14.51 -6.28
CA TYR A 72 12.77 13.83 -7.46
C TYR A 72 11.30 14.23 -7.74
N ILE A 73 10.67 14.98 -6.84
CA ILE A 73 9.29 15.42 -7.00
C ILE A 73 9.26 16.83 -7.57
N ASN A 74 8.74 16.99 -8.77
CA ASN A 74 8.61 18.30 -9.42
C ASN A 74 7.35 19.06 -8.97
N ASP A 75 6.28 18.34 -8.60
CA ASP A 75 5.04 18.97 -8.12
C ASP A 75 5.18 19.43 -6.66
N ASN A 76 5.12 20.75 -6.47
CA ASN A 76 5.29 21.35 -5.14
C ASN A 76 4.15 20.97 -4.17
N LYS A 77 2.92 20.75 -4.67
CA LYS A 77 1.80 20.33 -3.82
C LYS A 77 2.03 18.90 -3.32
N LEU A 78 2.41 18.00 -4.23
CA LEU A 78 2.75 16.62 -3.86
C LEU A 78 3.94 16.60 -2.88
N LYS A 79 4.98 17.40 -3.14
CA LYS A 79 6.13 17.52 -2.23
C LYS A 79 5.71 17.95 -0.81
N ASN A 80 4.79 18.90 -0.69
CA ASN A 80 4.31 19.37 0.60
C ASN A 80 3.45 18.29 1.31
N ILE A 81 2.61 17.58 0.57
CA ILE A 81 1.82 16.46 1.12
C ILE A 81 2.76 15.37 1.66
N ILE A 82 3.78 14.99 0.90
CA ILE A 82 4.74 13.98 1.34
C ILE A 82 5.46 14.43 2.62
N LYS A 83 5.98 15.65 2.66
CA LYS A 83 6.62 16.20 3.86
C LYS A 83 5.68 16.19 5.07
N LYS A 84 4.44 16.63 4.89
CA LYS A 84 3.41 16.62 5.92
C LYS A 84 3.18 15.19 6.44
N THR A 85 2.98 14.24 5.53
CA THR A 85 2.72 12.83 5.88
C THR A 85 3.89 12.22 6.66
N ILE A 86 5.13 12.41 6.21
CA ILE A 86 6.34 11.92 6.87
C ILE A 86 6.44 12.50 8.30
N ASN A 87 6.18 13.80 8.46
CA ASN A 87 6.21 14.47 9.76
C ASN A 87 5.11 13.98 10.71
N GLU A 88 3.88 13.80 10.22
CA GLU A 88 2.76 13.28 11.01
C GLU A 88 3.03 11.86 11.50
N GLU A 89 3.58 11.01 10.65
CA GLU A 89 3.96 9.63 10.99
C GLU A 89 5.27 9.56 11.80
N LYS A 90 5.97 10.69 11.99
CA LYS A 90 7.24 10.78 12.72
C LYS A 90 8.30 9.83 12.21
N ILE A 91 8.40 9.70 10.90
CA ILE A 91 9.36 8.83 10.22
C ILE A 91 10.29 9.64 9.32
N SER A 92 11.39 9.02 8.96
CA SER A 92 12.31 9.47 7.90
C SER A 92 12.53 8.34 6.88
N PRO A 93 12.97 8.63 5.65
CA PRO A 93 13.36 7.60 4.70
C PRO A 93 14.38 6.61 5.28
N ARG A 94 15.30 7.07 6.12
CA ARG A 94 16.32 6.23 6.76
C ARG A 94 15.76 5.14 7.69
N ASP A 95 14.53 5.29 8.18
CA ASP A 95 13.89 4.30 9.05
C ASP A 95 13.54 3.01 8.28
N PHE A 96 13.57 3.05 6.94
CA PHE A 96 13.48 1.87 6.10
C PHE A 96 14.80 1.10 5.98
N ILE A 97 15.90 1.58 6.59
CA ILE A 97 17.14 0.83 6.81
C ILE A 97 17.03 0.12 8.16
N ILE A 98 16.74 -1.17 8.15
CA ILE A 98 16.51 -1.95 9.37
C ILE A 98 17.81 -2.63 9.77
N SER A 99 18.64 -1.95 10.56
CA SER A 99 19.99 -2.42 10.91
C SER A 99 20.01 -3.79 11.57
N GLN A 100 19.03 -4.10 12.43
CA GLN A 100 18.92 -5.41 13.10
C GLN A 100 18.46 -6.53 12.18
N MET A 101 17.81 -6.18 11.04
CA MET A 101 17.33 -7.13 10.04
C MET A 101 17.54 -6.55 8.63
N PRO A 102 18.78 -6.50 8.12
CA PRO A 102 19.10 -5.86 6.83
C PRO A 102 18.29 -6.44 5.67
N GLU A 103 17.86 -7.69 5.76
CA GLU A 103 17.01 -8.36 4.79
C GLU A 103 15.60 -7.74 4.65
N LEU A 104 15.21 -6.84 5.57
CA LEU A 104 13.94 -6.10 5.55
C LEU A 104 14.13 -4.66 5.07
N THR A 105 15.36 -4.20 4.88
CA THR A 105 15.65 -2.88 4.31
C THR A 105 14.94 -2.75 2.98
N SER A 106 14.18 -1.67 2.78
CA SER A 106 13.27 -1.54 1.65
C SER A 106 13.50 -0.26 0.88
N GLU A 107 13.76 -0.43 -0.41
CA GLU A 107 13.82 0.67 -1.37
C GLU A 107 12.44 1.27 -1.62
N GLY A 108 12.42 2.51 -2.05
CA GLY A 108 11.27 3.18 -2.59
C GLY A 108 11.04 2.84 -4.06
N ASN A 109 9.93 3.32 -4.58
CA ASN A 109 9.61 3.24 -6.00
C ASN A 109 8.55 4.29 -6.32
N PHE A 110 8.15 4.39 -7.59
CA PHE A 110 7.00 5.17 -8.02
C PHE A 110 5.88 4.25 -8.50
N ARG A 111 4.65 4.56 -8.10
CA ARG A 111 3.45 3.84 -8.56
C ARG A 111 2.48 4.83 -9.19
N ASP A 112 1.85 4.40 -10.29
CA ASP A 112 0.79 5.18 -10.92
C ASP A 112 -0.38 5.36 -9.95
N LEU A 113 -0.87 6.60 -9.84
CA LEU A 113 -2.03 6.93 -9.00
C LEU A 113 -3.31 6.34 -9.58
N PHE A 114 -3.41 6.30 -10.91
CA PHE A 114 -4.54 5.75 -11.64
C PHE A 114 -4.11 4.60 -12.52
N PHE A 115 -4.98 3.65 -12.68
CA PHE A 115 -4.83 2.59 -13.66
C PHE A 115 -6.08 2.46 -14.52
N GLU A 116 -5.89 2.02 -15.75
CA GLU A 116 -6.99 1.76 -16.68
C GLU A 116 -7.53 0.35 -16.46
N LEU A 117 -8.83 0.26 -16.21
CA LEU A 117 -9.53 -1.01 -16.15
C LEU A 117 -9.96 -1.35 -17.57
N LYS A 118 -9.50 -2.49 -18.11
CA LYS A 118 -9.77 -2.91 -19.49
C LYS A 118 -10.74 -4.07 -19.55
N GLY A 119 -11.59 -4.07 -20.56
CA GLY A 119 -12.45 -5.21 -20.91
C GLY A 119 -13.48 -5.53 -19.83
N LEU A 120 -13.98 -4.54 -19.08
CA LEU A 120 -15.05 -4.76 -18.11
C LEU A 120 -16.28 -5.33 -18.78
N LYS A 121 -16.70 -6.52 -18.37
CA LYS A 121 -17.90 -7.21 -18.85
C LYS A 121 -18.64 -7.83 -17.67
N ILE A 122 -19.94 -7.65 -17.64
CA ILE A 122 -20.82 -8.41 -16.76
C ILE A 122 -21.13 -9.73 -17.48
N LEU A 123 -20.73 -10.84 -16.90
CA LEU A 123 -20.92 -12.18 -17.45
C LEU A 123 -22.26 -12.77 -17.04
N GLU A 124 -22.68 -12.50 -15.80
CA GLU A 124 -23.89 -13.08 -15.20
C GLU A 124 -24.39 -12.19 -14.08
N ILE A 125 -25.70 -12.11 -13.91
CA ILE A 125 -26.36 -11.57 -12.72
C ILE A 125 -27.37 -12.60 -12.26
N SER A 126 -27.29 -13.03 -11.00
CA SER A 126 -28.19 -14.01 -10.40
C SER A 126 -28.55 -13.62 -8.97
N GLU A 127 -29.49 -14.31 -8.36
CA GLU A 127 -29.81 -14.14 -6.95
C GLU A 127 -28.62 -14.56 -6.08
N ASP A 128 -28.41 -13.83 -4.98
CA ASP A 128 -27.34 -14.15 -4.02
C ASP A 128 -27.83 -15.21 -3.05
N GLU A 129 -27.24 -16.39 -3.09
CA GLU A 129 -27.60 -17.52 -2.22
C GLU A 129 -27.24 -17.32 -0.74
N LEU A 130 -26.36 -16.35 -0.44
CA LEU A 130 -25.89 -16.05 0.91
C LEU A 130 -26.62 -14.88 1.55
N ASN A 131 -27.16 -13.97 0.72
CA ASN A 131 -27.82 -12.75 1.20
C ASN A 131 -29.19 -12.61 0.54
N GLN A 132 -30.23 -12.81 1.36
CA GLN A 132 -31.63 -12.69 0.91
C GLN A 132 -31.89 -11.29 0.32
N ASP A 133 -32.70 -11.23 -0.76
CA ASP A 133 -33.09 -10.02 -1.49
C ASP A 133 -31.92 -9.24 -2.13
N LYS A 134 -30.73 -9.88 -2.24
CA LYS A 134 -29.58 -9.31 -2.97
C LYS A 134 -29.27 -10.11 -4.22
N LYS A 135 -28.58 -9.43 -5.15
CA LYS A 135 -28.07 -10.06 -6.37
C LYS A 135 -26.56 -10.13 -6.33
N LYS A 136 -26.02 -11.18 -6.89
CA LYS A 136 -24.60 -11.32 -7.18
C LYS A 136 -24.34 -11.09 -8.66
N ALA A 137 -23.20 -10.48 -8.99
CA ALA A 137 -22.74 -10.30 -10.35
C ALA A 137 -21.39 -10.98 -10.56
N LYS A 138 -21.27 -11.72 -11.65
CA LYS A 138 -20.01 -12.24 -12.14
C LYS A 138 -19.45 -11.27 -13.18
N ILE A 139 -18.31 -10.66 -12.87
CA ILE A 139 -17.67 -9.68 -13.75
C ILE A 139 -16.31 -10.17 -14.21
N ASN A 140 -15.91 -9.73 -15.39
CA ASN A 140 -14.59 -9.98 -15.94
C ASN A 140 -13.96 -8.64 -16.32
N PHE A 141 -12.69 -8.45 -15.98
CA PHE A 141 -11.90 -7.29 -16.37
C PHE A 141 -10.39 -7.61 -16.26
N THR A 142 -9.58 -6.77 -16.88
CA THR A 142 -8.12 -6.88 -16.85
C THR A 142 -7.52 -5.65 -16.17
N LEU A 143 -6.59 -5.89 -15.27
CA LEU A 143 -5.82 -4.87 -14.57
C LEU A 143 -4.35 -4.95 -14.92
N PRO A 144 -3.62 -3.82 -14.91
CA PRO A 144 -2.17 -3.83 -14.94
C PRO A 144 -1.58 -4.61 -13.76
N LYS A 145 -0.37 -5.08 -13.92
CA LYS A 145 0.37 -5.76 -12.84
C LYS A 145 0.50 -4.84 -11.62
N SER A 146 0.38 -5.39 -10.45
CA SER A 146 0.44 -4.68 -9.15
C SER A 146 -0.77 -3.79 -8.80
N CYS A 147 -1.87 -3.86 -9.55
CA CYS A 147 -3.13 -3.22 -9.19
C CYS A 147 -4.04 -4.17 -8.40
N TYR A 148 -4.86 -3.61 -7.51
CA TYR A 148 -5.75 -4.40 -6.65
C TYR A 148 -7.16 -4.46 -7.25
N ALA A 149 -7.65 -5.68 -7.47
CA ALA A 149 -9.01 -5.92 -7.96
C ALA A 149 -10.07 -5.43 -6.97
N THR A 150 -9.81 -5.55 -5.68
CA THR A 150 -10.70 -5.05 -4.62
C THR A 150 -10.96 -3.54 -4.75
N THR A 151 -9.91 -2.74 -4.94
CA THR A 151 -10.04 -1.29 -5.16
C THR A 151 -10.84 -0.97 -6.43
N ALA A 152 -10.65 -1.75 -7.50
CA ALA A 152 -11.43 -1.58 -8.72
C ALA A 152 -12.91 -1.88 -8.48
N ILE A 153 -13.24 -2.93 -7.74
CA ILE A 153 -14.61 -3.30 -7.37
C ILE A 153 -15.25 -2.22 -6.51
N GLU A 154 -14.57 -1.76 -5.47
CA GLU A 154 -15.04 -0.68 -4.61
C GLU A 154 -15.37 0.58 -5.42
N PHE A 155 -14.54 0.94 -6.38
CA PHE A 155 -14.77 2.10 -7.24
C PHE A 155 -15.95 1.93 -8.21
N ILE A 156 -16.20 0.70 -8.71
CA ILE A 156 -17.33 0.42 -9.61
C ILE A 156 -18.68 0.51 -8.90
N PHE A 157 -18.73 0.16 -7.61
CA PHE A 157 -19.96 0.05 -6.82
C PHE A 157 -20.17 1.21 -5.84
N GLN A 158 -19.39 2.28 -5.92
CA GLN A 158 -19.65 3.55 -5.23
C GLN A 158 -20.72 4.37 -5.98
#